data_0eb221de7a4f7f9d24018d1040acfeae
#
_entry.id   0eb221de7a4f7f9d24018d1040acfeae
#
_cell.length_a   1.000
_cell.length_b   1.000
_cell.length_c   1.000
_cell.angle_alpha   90.00
_cell.angle_beta   90.00
_cell.angle_gamma   90.00
#
_symmetry.space_group_name_H-M   'P 1'
#
loop_
_entity.id
_entity.type
_entity.pdbx_description
1 polymer ?
#
loop_
_entity_poly.entity_id
_entity_poly.type
_entity_poly.pdbx_seq_one_letter_code
_entity_poly.pdbx_strand_id
1 'polypeptide(L)'
;MQTFEQIMRDLKERKFKPVYFLMGEEPYFIDVITDYIEKNLLKEDEKAFNQTVVYGADVDLGQIINTAKRFPMMSEYNLVIVKEAQNVKGLDGAGEGKVDPFALYVGNPQKSTVLVIAYKGKKLDSRKKLTKLIDSEQVLFESKPLYDNQIGRWITDYLKSRNLQIEPNASEIMASHLGNNLSSIVMELDKLKVAVGEGGKITSADVERNVGISKDFNVFELQKAIGARDMYKSALIAKHMGAMPKHSIIPDIAVLYGFFTKVMILNSMRGASNSELASALKVSPFFIADYQLAGRNYSMSQCAQVISILREYDAYSKGIDAPAIDDADLLREMVMKILAC
;
A
#
# COMPACT_ATOMS: atom_id res chain seq x y z
N MET A 1 -7.40 -6.37 -18.43
CA MET A 1 -7.18 -5.26 -17.47
C MET A 1 -5.81 -4.66 -17.70
N GLN A 2 -5.70 -3.35 -17.68
CA GLN A 2 -4.44 -2.64 -17.84
C GLN A 2 -3.72 -2.46 -16.49
N THR A 3 -2.39 -2.34 -16.49
CA THR A 3 -1.62 -2.01 -15.29
C THR A 3 -1.56 -0.49 -15.07
N PHE A 4 -1.24 -0.08 -13.84
CA PHE A 4 -1.06 1.33 -13.51
C PHE A 4 0.00 2.01 -14.41
N GLU A 5 1.13 1.35 -14.63
CA GLU A 5 2.24 1.87 -15.43
C GLU A 5 1.83 2.05 -16.90
N GLN A 6 1.04 1.10 -17.46
CA GLN A 6 0.52 1.21 -18.83
C GLN A 6 -0.41 2.42 -18.97
N ILE A 7 -1.36 2.57 -18.03
CA ILE A 7 -2.31 3.70 -18.04
C ILE A 7 -1.55 5.02 -17.93
N MET A 8 -0.63 5.15 -16.97
CA MET A 8 0.13 6.39 -16.78
C MET A 8 1.03 6.73 -17.97
N ARG A 9 1.58 5.73 -18.66
CA ARG A 9 2.33 5.95 -19.90
C ARG A 9 1.42 6.48 -21.01
N ASP A 10 0.28 5.84 -21.25
CA ASP A 10 -0.67 6.25 -22.29
C ASP A 10 -1.19 7.68 -22.02
N LEU A 11 -1.48 8.01 -20.77
CA LEU A 11 -1.91 9.37 -20.37
C LEU A 11 -0.81 10.41 -20.62
N LYS A 12 0.45 10.11 -20.31
CA LYS A 12 1.60 11.01 -20.60
C LYS A 12 1.82 11.22 -22.09
N GLU A 13 1.54 10.21 -22.91
CA GLU A 13 1.56 10.27 -24.36
C GLU A 13 0.28 10.90 -24.97
N ARG A 14 -0.62 11.42 -24.13
CA ARG A 14 -1.93 12.00 -24.51
C ARG A 14 -2.82 11.04 -25.28
N LYS A 15 -2.70 9.74 -25.03
CA LYS A 15 -3.56 8.69 -25.60
C LYS A 15 -4.75 8.45 -24.67
N PHE A 16 -5.80 9.24 -24.82
CA PHE A 16 -6.98 9.12 -23.97
C PHE A 16 -8.01 8.14 -24.56
N LYS A 17 -8.62 7.35 -23.68
CA LYS A 17 -9.79 6.52 -24.01
C LYS A 17 -11.07 7.18 -23.50
N PRO A 18 -12.22 6.89 -24.13
CA PRO A 18 -13.49 7.50 -23.73
C PRO A 18 -13.97 7.13 -22.32
N VAL A 19 -13.61 5.95 -21.80
CA VAL A 19 -14.05 5.51 -20.47
C VAL A 19 -12.88 4.91 -19.69
N TYR A 20 -12.70 5.40 -18.47
CA TYR A 20 -11.81 4.85 -17.46
C TYR A 20 -12.64 4.34 -16.29
N PHE A 21 -12.69 3.02 -16.10
CA PHE A 21 -13.32 2.41 -14.93
C PHE A 21 -12.21 1.96 -13.97
N LEU A 22 -12.00 2.74 -12.92
CA LEU A 22 -10.94 2.56 -11.94
C LEU A 22 -11.58 2.01 -10.66
N MET A 23 -11.28 0.77 -10.33
CA MET A 23 -11.90 0.06 -9.20
C MET A 23 -10.86 -0.57 -8.28
N GLY A 24 -11.25 -0.93 -7.05
CA GLY A 24 -10.42 -1.71 -6.14
C GLY A 24 -10.34 -1.17 -4.73
N GLU A 25 -9.64 -1.93 -3.89
CA GLU A 25 -9.54 -1.68 -2.45
C GLU A 25 -8.45 -0.64 -2.11
N GLU A 26 -7.45 -0.46 -2.98
CA GLU A 26 -6.40 0.56 -2.77
C GLU A 26 -6.77 1.86 -3.49
N PRO A 27 -7.17 2.92 -2.78
CA PRO A 27 -7.62 4.17 -3.39
C PRO A 27 -6.49 4.98 -4.03
N TYR A 28 -5.25 4.85 -3.57
CA TYR A 28 -4.13 5.68 -3.98
C TYR A 28 -3.93 5.72 -5.50
N PHE A 29 -3.86 4.54 -6.15
CA PHE A 29 -3.62 4.49 -7.59
C PHE A 29 -4.82 5.00 -8.40
N ILE A 30 -6.05 4.80 -7.89
CA ILE A 30 -7.28 5.36 -8.48
C ILE A 30 -7.20 6.89 -8.47
N ASP A 31 -6.82 7.47 -7.31
CA ASP A 31 -6.70 8.92 -7.15
C ASP A 31 -5.59 9.49 -8.04
N VAL A 32 -4.42 8.85 -8.11
CA VAL A 32 -3.32 9.31 -8.97
C VAL A 32 -3.72 9.37 -10.45
N ILE A 33 -4.41 8.34 -10.96
CA ILE A 33 -4.91 8.33 -12.35
C ILE A 33 -5.96 9.43 -12.55
N THR A 34 -6.94 9.52 -11.64
CA THR A 34 -8.02 10.50 -11.70
C THR A 34 -7.48 11.94 -11.68
N ASP A 35 -6.61 12.24 -10.74
CA ASP A 35 -5.98 13.56 -10.59
C ASP A 35 -5.10 13.92 -11.79
N TYR A 36 -4.40 12.94 -12.37
CA TYR A 36 -3.60 13.17 -13.57
C TYR A 36 -4.49 13.59 -14.74
N ILE A 37 -5.61 12.89 -14.98
CA ILE A 37 -6.57 13.22 -16.03
C ILE A 37 -7.19 14.61 -15.76
N GLU A 38 -7.64 14.87 -14.52
CA GLU A 38 -8.24 16.13 -14.10
C GLU A 38 -7.33 17.33 -14.34
N LYS A 39 -6.02 17.17 -14.11
CA LYS A 39 -5.04 18.25 -14.25
C LYS A 39 -4.55 18.46 -15.69
N ASN A 40 -4.47 17.39 -16.50
CA ASN A 40 -3.71 17.41 -17.75
C ASN A 40 -4.55 17.23 -19.03
N LEU A 41 -5.82 16.83 -18.93
CA LEU A 41 -6.68 16.64 -20.12
C LEU A 41 -7.04 17.97 -20.77
N LEU A 42 -7.56 18.91 -19.97
CA LEU A 42 -8.06 20.20 -20.39
C LEU A 42 -7.10 21.33 -19.93
N LYS A 43 -7.05 22.41 -20.70
CA LYS A 43 -6.43 23.66 -20.29
C LYS A 43 -7.30 24.39 -19.25
N GLU A 44 -6.72 25.28 -18.47
CA GLU A 44 -7.46 25.97 -17.39
C GLU A 44 -8.68 26.77 -17.90
N ASP A 45 -8.56 27.41 -19.05
CA ASP A 45 -9.64 28.17 -19.70
C ASP A 45 -10.76 27.27 -20.25
N GLU A 46 -10.46 26.03 -20.59
CA GLU A 46 -11.44 25.04 -21.08
C GLU A 46 -12.24 24.38 -19.96
N LYS A 47 -11.68 24.28 -18.75
CA LYS A 47 -12.28 23.55 -17.62
C LYS A 47 -13.66 24.08 -17.21
N ALA A 48 -13.85 25.38 -17.24
CA ALA A 48 -15.11 26.01 -16.83
C ALA A 48 -16.33 25.50 -17.60
N PHE A 49 -16.18 25.11 -18.86
CA PHE A 49 -17.28 24.67 -19.74
C PHE A 49 -17.26 23.15 -20.01
N ASN A 50 -16.10 22.53 -19.90
CA ASN A 50 -15.89 21.15 -20.35
C ASN A 50 -15.49 20.17 -19.24
N GLN A 51 -15.40 20.61 -17.99
CA GLN A 51 -15.12 19.73 -16.86
C GLN A 51 -16.33 19.62 -15.94
N THR A 52 -16.74 18.41 -15.65
CA THR A 52 -17.78 18.10 -14.66
C THR A 52 -17.23 17.09 -13.67
N VAL A 53 -17.14 17.48 -12.40
CA VAL A 53 -16.75 16.59 -11.29
C VAL A 53 -17.97 16.42 -10.39
N VAL A 54 -18.40 15.19 -10.19
CA VAL A 54 -19.56 14.84 -9.36
C VAL A 54 -19.21 13.72 -8.38
N TYR A 55 -19.98 13.63 -7.30
CA TYR A 55 -19.87 12.54 -6.35
C TYR A 55 -21.00 11.54 -6.53
N GLY A 56 -20.69 10.25 -6.40
CA GLY A 56 -21.65 9.18 -6.67
C GLY A 56 -22.90 9.19 -5.76
N ALA A 57 -22.83 9.86 -4.61
CA ALA A 57 -23.99 10.04 -3.74
C ALA A 57 -25.00 11.09 -4.26
N ASP A 58 -24.54 12.04 -5.09
CA ASP A 58 -25.30 13.21 -5.53
C ASP A 58 -25.91 13.05 -6.92
N VAL A 59 -25.58 11.95 -7.63
CA VAL A 59 -25.99 11.75 -9.02
C VAL A 59 -26.50 10.34 -9.26
N ASP A 60 -27.38 10.21 -10.25
CA ASP A 60 -27.79 8.90 -10.77
C ASP A 60 -27.06 8.54 -12.07
N LEU A 61 -27.18 7.29 -12.49
CA LEU A 61 -26.54 6.77 -13.68
C LEU A 61 -27.00 7.47 -14.97
N GLY A 62 -28.27 7.87 -15.04
CA GLY A 62 -28.84 8.60 -16.19
C GLY A 62 -28.21 9.97 -16.34
N GLN A 63 -28.04 10.70 -15.25
CA GLN A 63 -27.37 12.01 -15.23
C GLN A 63 -25.91 11.91 -15.68
N ILE A 64 -25.18 10.89 -15.20
CA ILE A 64 -23.79 10.64 -15.62
C ILE A 64 -23.72 10.40 -17.14
N ILE A 65 -24.55 9.49 -17.66
CA ILE A 65 -24.58 9.14 -19.09
C ILE A 65 -24.97 10.36 -19.94
N ASN A 66 -25.98 11.12 -19.50
CA ASN A 66 -26.41 12.32 -20.22
C ASN A 66 -25.33 13.40 -20.28
N THR A 67 -24.59 13.60 -19.17
CA THR A 67 -23.43 14.51 -19.12
C THR A 67 -22.29 14.01 -20.01
N ALA A 68 -22.02 12.72 -19.99
CA ALA A 68 -20.96 12.10 -20.80
C ALA A 68 -21.28 12.10 -22.32
N LYS A 69 -22.52 12.23 -22.72
CA LYS A 69 -22.94 12.34 -24.14
C LYS A 69 -22.83 13.76 -24.70
N ARG A 70 -22.54 14.77 -23.88
CA ARG A 70 -22.40 16.15 -24.36
C ARG A 70 -21.17 16.33 -25.20
N PHE A 71 -21.26 17.18 -26.21
CA PHE A 71 -20.10 17.60 -26.99
C PHE A 71 -19.34 18.70 -26.25
N PRO A 72 -18.00 18.71 -26.37
CA PRO A 72 -17.19 19.78 -25.77
C PRO A 72 -17.50 21.13 -26.43
N MET A 73 -17.36 22.19 -25.64
CA MET A 73 -17.51 23.57 -26.09
C MET A 73 -16.13 24.20 -26.30
N MET A 74 -15.77 24.51 -27.55
CA MET A 74 -14.50 25.14 -27.93
C MET A 74 -13.26 24.40 -27.38
N SER A 75 -13.34 23.08 -27.21
CA SER A 75 -12.29 22.21 -26.74
C SER A 75 -12.32 20.87 -27.47
N GLU A 76 -11.21 20.12 -27.43
CA GLU A 76 -11.13 18.79 -28.03
C GLU A 76 -11.90 17.75 -27.18
N TYR A 77 -11.90 17.92 -25.86
CA TYR A 77 -12.47 16.96 -24.93
C TYR A 77 -13.49 17.59 -23.97
N ASN A 78 -14.47 16.77 -23.57
CA ASN A 78 -15.32 16.96 -22.42
C ASN A 78 -14.86 15.97 -21.33
N LEU A 79 -14.65 16.42 -20.09
CA LEU A 79 -14.21 15.61 -18.96
C LEU A 79 -15.35 15.44 -17.96
N VAL A 80 -15.68 14.19 -17.66
CA VAL A 80 -16.65 13.84 -16.62
C VAL A 80 -15.98 12.92 -15.61
N ILE A 81 -15.87 13.36 -14.36
CA ILE A 81 -15.28 12.58 -13.27
C ILE A 81 -16.38 12.25 -12.26
N VAL A 82 -16.55 10.97 -11.97
CA VAL A 82 -17.45 10.49 -10.91
C VAL A 82 -16.60 9.99 -9.77
N LYS A 83 -16.45 10.81 -8.73
CA LYS A 83 -15.76 10.44 -7.47
C LYS A 83 -16.73 9.64 -6.60
N GLU A 84 -16.20 8.69 -5.79
CA GLU A 84 -16.98 7.81 -4.92
C GLU A 84 -18.11 7.07 -5.68
N ALA A 85 -17.79 6.61 -6.88
CA ALA A 85 -18.77 6.01 -7.81
C ALA A 85 -19.41 4.71 -7.29
N GLN A 86 -18.87 4.07 -6.25
CA GLN A 86 -19.46 2.91 -5.57
C GLN A 86 -20.84 3.23 -4.93
N ASN A 87 -21.19 4.51 -4.81
CA ASN A 87 -22.49 4.96 -4.30
C ASN A 87 -23.54 5.12 -5.41
N VAL A 88 -23.14 5.08 -6.69
CA VAL A 88 -24.08 5.16 -7.83
C VAL A 88 -24.74 3.82 -8.05
N LYS A 89 -26.07 3.78 -8.01
CA LYS A 89 -26.86 2.58 -8.29
C LYS A 89 -26.79 2.21 -9.76
N GLY A 90 -26.56 0.92 -10.05
CA GLY A 90 -26.60 0.38 -11.42
C GLY A 90 -25.27 0.46 -12.19
N LEU A 91 -24.20 1.03 -11.62
CA LEU A 91 -22.86 0.99 -12.23
C LEU A 91 -22.21 -0.40 -12.26
N ASP A 92 -22.68 -1.31 -11.43
CA ASP A 92 -22.21 -2.70 -11.36
C ASP A 92 -22.93 -3.64 -12.34
N GLY A 93 -23.74 -3.08 -13.21
CA GLY A 93 -24.51 -3.76 -14.27
C GLY A 93 -25.95 -4.10 -13.87
N ALA A 94 -26.83 -4.09 -14.85
CA ALA A 94 -28.21 -4.50 -14.68
C ALA A 94 -28.33 -6.01 -14.40
N GLY A 95 -29.39 -6.42 -13.69
CA GLY A 95 -29.71 -7.83 -13.47
C GLY A 95 -30.02 -8.56 -14.80
N GLU A 96 -30.02 -9.90 -14.75
CA GLU A 96 -30.30 -10.74 -15.93
C GLU A 96 -31.61 -10.35 -16.61
N GLY A 97 -31.59 -10.27 -17.94
CA GLY A 97 -32.76 -9.94 -18.78
C GLY A 97 -33.12 -8.46 -18.84
N LYS A 98 -32.39 -7.57 -18.12
CA LYS A 98 -32.61 -6.11 -18.19
C LYS A 98 -31.61 -5.43 -19.10
N VAL A 99 -32.06 -4.38 -19.77
CA VAL A 99 -31.18 -3.49 -20.52
C VAL A 99 -30.26 -2.75 -19.55
N ASP A 100 -28.96 -2.81 -19.81
CA ASP A 100 -27.94 -2.11 -19.01
C ASP A 100 -27.58 -0.79 -19.71
N PRO A 101 -28.05 0.37 -19.20
CA PRO A 101 -27.78 1.67 -19.84
C PRO A 101 -26.29 2.02 -19.87
N PHE A 102 -25.52 1.58 -18.85
CA PHE A 102 -24.09 1.84 -18.79
C PHE A 102 -23.33 0.98 -19.81
N ALA A 103 -23.70 -0.30 -19.96
CA ALA A 103 -23.12 -1.15 -20.99
C ALA A 103 -23.41 -0.62 -22.41
N LEU A 104 -24.61 -0.07 -22.67
CA LEU A 104 -24.92 0.57 -23.93
C LEU A 104 -24.04 1.79 -24.20
N TYR A 105 -23.80 2.62 -23.19
CA TYR A 105 -22.90 3.76 -23.33
C TYR A 105 -21.45 3.32 -23.57
N VAL A 106 -20.94 2.37 -22.79
CA VAL A 106 -19.57 1.84 -22.92
C VAL A 106 -19.30 1.23 -24.29
N GLY A 107 -20.30 0.57 -24.89
CA GLY A 107 -20.19 -0.03 -26.23
C GLY A 107 -20.18 1.00 -27.38
N ASN A 108 -20.72 2.19 -27.16
CA ASN A 108 -20.69 3.28 -28.14
C ASN A 108 -20.56 4.64 -27.42
N PRO A 109 -19.42 4.93 -26.81
CA PRO A 109 -19.23 6.14 -26.03
C PRO A 109 -19.01 7.36 -26.94
N GLN A 110 -19.31 8.56 -26.42
CA GLN A 110 -18.92 9.80 -27.07
C GLN A 110 -17.39 9.91 -27.12
N LYS A 111 -16.82 9.88 -28.32
CA LYS A 111 -15.35 9.82 -28.52
C LYS A 111 -14.62 11.08 -28.04
N SER A 112 -15.29 12.22 -28.01
CA SER A 112 -14.76 13.49 -27.49
C SER A 112 -15.01 13.67 -25.98
N THR A 113 -15.51 12.65 -25.28
CA THR A 113 -15.65 12.66 -23.81
C THR A 113 -14.69 11.68 -23.18
N VAL A 114 -14.06 12.10 -22.10
CA VAL A 114 -13.33 11.22 -21.17
C VAL A 114 -14.16 11.10 -19.89
N LEU A 115 -14.76 9.93 -19.69
CA LEU A 115 -15.52 9.58 -18.48
C LEU A 115 -14.64 8.78 -17.53
N VAL A 116 -14.39 9.29 -16.34
CA VAL A 116 -13.62 8.64 -15.29
C VAL A 116 -14.56 8.20 -14.16
N ILE A 117 -14.62 6.91 -13.91
CA ILE A 117 -15.40 6.29 -12.83
C ILE A 117 -14.43 5.83 -11.74
N ALA A 118 -14.34 6.60 -10.64
CA ALA A 118 -13.53 6.25 -9.47
C ALA A 118 -14.36 5.41 -8.49
N TYR A 119 -14.28 4.07 -8.65
CA TYR A 119 -15.10 3.08 -7.92
C TYR A 119 -14.27 2.43 -6.80
N LYS A 120 -14.21 3.09 -5.64
CA LYS A 120 -13.33 2.75 -4.53
C LYS A 120 -13.93 1.70 -3.60
N GLY A 121 -13.06 0.87 -2.99
CA GLY A 121 -13.44 -0.13 -1.96
C GLY A 121 -14.26 -1.31 -2.48
N LYS A 122 -14.58 -1.33 -3.76
CA LYS A 122 -15.36 -2.39 -4.42
C LYS A 122 -14.77 -2.75 -5.78
N LYS A 123 -15.22 -3.86 -6.35
CA LYS A 123 -14.87 -4.28 -7.71
C LYS A 123 -16.08 -4.85 -8.44
N LEU A 124 -16.05 -4.77 -9.76
CA LEU A 124 -17.04 -5.42 -10.62
C LEU A 124 -16.80 -6.93 -10.65
N ASP A 125 -17.88 -7.70 -10.78
CA ASP A 125 -17.78 -9.14 -11.03
C ASP A 125 -17.20 -9.37 -12.45
N SER A 126 -16.05 -9.99 -12.53
CA SER A 126 -15.32 -10.29 -13.78
C SER A 126 -16.11 -11.17 -14.78
N ARG A 127 -17.12 -11.90 -14.30
CA ARG A 127 -18.00 -12.76 -15.11
C ARG A 127 -19.05 -11.98 -15.87
N LYS A 128 -19.41 -10.78 -15.39
CA LYS A 128 -20.48 -9.95 -15.99
C LYS A 128 -20.08 -9.45 -17.39
N LYS A 129 -21.05 -9.36 -18.28
CA LYS A 129 -20.88 -8.84 -19.64
C LYS A 129 -20.33 -7.42 -19.65
N LEU A 130 -20.82 -6.55 -18.76
CA LEU A 130 -20.35 -5.17 -18.60
C LEU A 130 -18.84 -5.14 -18.31
N THR A 131 -18.35 -5.93 -17.36
CA THR A 131 -16.93 -5.96 -16.99
C THR A 131 -16.04 -6.38 -18.16
N LYS A 132 -16.46 -7.41 -18.90
CA LYS A 132 -15.76 -7.89 -20.11
C LYS A 132 -15.76 -6.84 -21.21
N LEU A 133 -16.87 -6.12 -21.40
CA LEU A 133 -16.99 -5.04 -22.39
C LEU A 133 -16.05 -3.87 -22.05
N ILE A 134 -16.03 -3.43 -20.81
CA ILE A 134 -15.10 -2.37 -20.38
C ILE A 134 -13.64 -2.82 -20.58
N ASP A 135 -13.31 -4.06 -20.24
CA ASP A 135 -11.95 -4.59 -20.36
C ASP A 135 -11.47 -4.70 -21.82
N SER A 136 -12.37 -5.03 -22.75
CA SER A 136 -12.04 -5.16 -24.20
C SER A 136 -11.97 -3.84 -24.94
N GLU A 137 -12.87 -2.90 -24.64
CA GLU A 137 -13.05 -1.68 -25.46
C GLU A 137 -12.44 -0.43 -24.82
N GLN A 138 -12.39 -0.38 -23.49
CA GLN A 138 -12.08 0.80 -22.71
C GLN A 138 -10.90 0.56 -21.76
N VAL A 139 -10.76 1.37 -20.71
CA VAL A 139 -9.78 1.16 -19.65
C VAL A 139 -10.48 0.58 -18.43
N LEU A 140 -10.13 -0.67 -18.09
CA LEU A 140 -10.49 -1.29 -16.83
C LEU A 140 -9.23 -1.48 -15.99
N PHE A 141 -9.22 -0.87 -14.80
CA PHE A 141 -8.12 -0.95 -13.84
C PHE A 141 -8.61 -1.47 -12.50
N GLU A 142 -7.95 -2.50 -11.96
CA GLU A 142 -8.18 -3.00 -10.60
C GLU A 142 -6.99 -2.65 -9.71
N SER A 143 -7.22 -1.74 -8.75
CA SER A 143 -6.25 -1.33 -7.75
C SER A 143 -6.28 -2.27 -6.56
N LYS A 144 -5.24 -3.07 -6.39
CA LYS A 144 -5.11 -4.04 -5.30
C LYS A 144 -4.23 -3.48 -4.19
N PRO A 145 -4.57 -3.74 -2.91
CA PRO A 145 -3.69 -3.41 -1.81
C PRO A 145 -2.32 -4.08 -1.96
N LEU A 146 -1.29 -3.38 -1.56
CA LEU A 146 0.03 -3.98 -1.43
C LEU A 146 0.09 -4.76 -0.11
N TYR A 147 0.80 -5.90 -0.15
CA TYR A 147 1.13 -6.63 1.06
C TYR A 147 2.23 -5.90 1.83
N ASP A 148 2.25 -6.02 3.15
CA ASP A 148 3.21 -5.32 4.02
C ASP A 148 4.66 -5.52 3.58
N ASN A 149 5.04 -6.73 3.14
CA ASN A 149 6.37 -7.03 2.62
C ASN A 149 6.72 -6.37 1.28
N GLN A 150 5.79 -5.71 0.63
CA GLN A 150 5.99 -4.98 -0.62
C GLN A 150 6.16 -3.47 -0.40
N ILE A 151 5.75 -2.96 0.77
CA ILE A 151 5.70 -1.51 1.05
C ILE A 151 7.10 -0.89 1.04
N GLY A 152 8.09 -1.48 1.71
CA GLY A 152 9.46 -0.94 1.73
C GLY A 152 10.07 -0.82 0.34
N ARG A 153 9.85 -1.83 -0.51
CA ARG A 153 10.26 -1.79 -1.92
C ARG A 153 9.50 -0.71 -2.69
N TRP A 154 8.18 -0.62 -2.51
CA TRP A 154 7.35 0.38 -3.16
C TRP A 154 7.79 1.81 -2.80
N ILE A 155 8.11 2.09 -1.52
CA ILE A 155 8.67 3.37 -1.06
C ILE A 155 9.95 3.71 -1.83
N THR A 156 10.86 2.74 -1.95
CA THR A 156 12.12 2.90 -2.66
C THR A 156 11.90 3.23 -4.14
N ASP A 157 11.03 2.48 -4.82
CA ASP A 157 10.72 2.67 -6.23
C ASP A 157 9.98 4.02 -6.47
N TYR A 158 9.08 4.39 -5.55
CA TYR A 158 8.38 5.68 -5.56
C TYR A 158 9.35 6.86 -5.50
N LEU A 159 10.31 6.85 -4.57
CA LEU A 159 11.31 7.90 -4.41
C LEU A 159 12.28 7.95 -5.59
N LYS A 160 12.72 6.78 -6.09
CA LYS A 160 13.58 6.67 -7.26
C LYS A 160 12.95 7.32 -8.50
N SER A 161 11.65 7.16 -8.69
CA SER A 161 10.91 7.81 -9.80
C SER A 161 10.88 9.34 -9.70
N ARG A 162 11.29 9.91 -8.56
CA ARG A 162 11.36 11.34 -8.24
C ARG A 162 12.78 11.84 -8.00
N ASN A 163 13.79 11.09 -8.46
CA ASN A 163 15.22 11.36 -8.29
C ASN A 163 15.66 11.48 -6.81
N LEU A 164 15.00 10.74 -5.91
CA LEU A 164 15.36 10.67 -4.51
C LEU A 164 15.82 9.25 -4.15
N GLN A 165 16.63 9.16 -3.10
CA GLN A 165 17.07 7.89 -2.55
C GLN A 165 16.61 7.75 -1.10
N ILE A 166 16.52 6.52 -0.60
CA ILE A 166 16.24 6.22 0.80
C ILE A 166 17.12 5.08 1.27
N GLU A 167 17.54 5.13 2.51
CA GLU A 167 18.25 4.02 3.13
C GLU A 167 17.33 2.82 3.32
N PRO A 168 17.82 1.58 3.12
CA PRO A 168 16.99 0.38 3.29
C PRO A 168 16.32 0.32 4.67
N ASN A 169 17.07 0.65 5.73
CA ASN A 169 16.52 0.67 7.09
C ASN A 169 15.42 1.74 7.25
N ALA A 170 15.62 2.92 6.67
CA ALA A 170 14.62 4.00 6.72
C ALA A 170 13.31 3.60 6.01
N SER A 171 13.39 2.92 4.85
CA SER A 171 12.19 2.45 4.14
C SER A 171 11.42 1.38 4.90
N GLU A 172 12.11 0.45 5.57
CA GLU A 172 11.49 -0.58 6.39
C GLU A 172 10.84 -0.01 7.66
N ILE A 173 11.53 0.93 8.34
CA ILE A 173 10.97 1.65 9.50
C ILE A 173 9.67 2.37 9.10
N MET A 174 9.66 3.09 7.97
CA MET A 174 8.46 3.77 7.50
C MET A 174 7.34 2.78 7.16
N ALA A 175 7.67 1.70 6.45
CA ALA A 175 6.71 0.67 6.06
C ALA A 175 6.00 0.04 7.27
N SER A 176 6.74 -0.29 8.31
CA SER A 176 6.14 -0.91 9.51
C SER A 176 5.31 0.07 10.34
N HIS A 177 5.73 1.32 10.42
CA HIS A 177 5.04 2.32 11.24
C HIS A 177 3.76 2.82 10.58
N LEU A 178 3.79 3.07 9.26
CA LEU A 178 2.68 3.63 8.50
C LEU A 178 1.74 2.53 7.94
N GLY A 179 2.18 1.27 7.99
CA GLY A 179 1.44 0.16 7.43
C GLY A 179 1.31 0.24 5.90
N ASN A 180 0.19 -0.25 5.37
CA ASN A 180 -0.05 -0.35 3.92
C ASN A 180 -0.90 0.81 3.35
N ASN A 181 -1.15 1.87 4.10
CA ASN A 181 -1.86 3.05 3.60
C ASN A 181 -0.94 3.92 2.73
N LEU A 182 -0.96 3.72 1.42
CA LEU A 182 -0.07 4.40 0.48
C LEU A 182 -0.24 5.93 0.49
N SER A 183 -1.45 6.44 0.69
CA SER A 183 -1.70 7.89 0.77
C SER A 183 -1.00 8.52 1.97
N SER A 184 -1.07 7.87 3.14
CA SER A 184 -0.36 8.31 4.34
C SER A 184 1.16 8.26 4.15
N ILE A 185 1.66 7.19 3.54
CA ILE A 185 3.09 7.04 3.23
C ILE A 185 3.56 8.18 2.32
N VAL A 186 2.81 8.49 1.26
CA VAL A 186 3.17 9.56 0.33
C VAL A 186 3.20 10.91 1.02
N MET A 187 2.25 11.21 1.90
CA MET A 187 2.26 12.46 2.68
C MET A 187 3.53 12.60 3.52
N GLU A 188 3.99 11.53 4.16
CA GLU A 188 5.24 11.55 4.93
C GLU A 188 6.47 11.66 4.02
N LEU A 189 6.48 10.96 2.87
CA LEU A 189 7.56 11.06 1.89
C LEU A 189 7.66 12.46 1.28
N ASP A 190 6.54 13.15 1.05
CA ASP A 190 6.55 14.53 0.54
C ASP A 190 7.14 15.50 1.58
N LYS A 191 6.89 15.32 2.87
CA LYS A 191 7.57 16.09 3.93
C LYS A 191 9.08 15.82 3.94
N LEU A 192 9.48 14.55 3.85
CA LEU A 192 10.88 14.16 3.80
C LEU A 192 11.59 14.72 2.57
N LYS A 193 10.92 14.73 1.41
CA LYS A 193 11.44 15.35 0.17
C LYS A 193 11.79 16.83 0.39
N VAL A 194 10.91 17.57 1.05
CA VAL A 194 11.17 18.99 1.38
C VAL A 194 12.38 19.14 2.30
N ALA A 195 12.51 18.22 3.28
CA ALA A 195 13.60 18.28 4.25
C ALA A 195 14.99 17.95 3.66
N VAL A 196 15.08 17.00 2.70
CA VAL A 196 16.37 16.58 2.12
C VAL A 196 16.71 17.29 0.82
N GLY A 197 15.76 17.98 0.19
CA GLY A 197 15.94 18.66 -1.08
C GLY A 197 15.96 17.73 -2.30
N GLU A 198 16.08 18.34 -3.50
CA GLU A 198 16.13 17.59 -4.77
C GLU A 198 17.41 16.75 -4.88
N GLY A 199 17.27 15.51 -5.35
CA GLY A 199 18.38 14.55 -5.48
C GLY A 199 18.93 14.04 -4.15
N GLY A 200 18.29 14.39 -3.02
CA GLY A 200 18.74 14.02 -1.69
C GLY A 200 18.55 12.53 -1.37
N LYS A 201 19.21 12.11 -0.30
CA LYS A 201 19.09 10.75 0.26
C LYS A 201 18.43 10.83 1.65
N ILE A 202 17.29 10.17 1.80
CA ILE A 202 16.57 10.07 3.07
C ILE A 202 17.26 9.04 3.96
N THR A 203 17.69 9.46 5.13
CA THR A 203 18.31 8.61 6.16
C THR A 203 17.32 8.25 7.25
N SER A 204 17.67 7.26 8.09
CA SER A 204 16.88 6.94 9.29
C SER A 204 16.78 8.11 10.28
N ALA A 205 17.80 8.98 10.32
CA ALA A 205 17.77 10.21 11.13
C ALA A 205 16.77 11.25 10.60
N ASP A 206 16.59 11.34 9.26
CA ASP A 206 15.60 12.22 8.68
C ASP A 206 14.17 11.73 8.97
N VAL A 207 13.96 10.41 8.91
CA VAL A 207 12.68 9.78 9.32
C VAL A 207 12.38 10.06 10.79
N GLU A 208 13.36 9.88 11.69
CA GLU A 208 13.19 10.19 13.11
C GLU A 208 12.78 11.65 13.34
N ARG A 209 13.48 12.57 12.70
CA ARG A 209 13.26 14.02 12.89
C ARG A 209 11.93 14.51 12.32
N ASN A 210 11.51 14.01 11.16
CA ASN A 210 10.38 14.56 10.43
C ASN A 210 9.09 13.73 10.55
N VAL A 211 9.20 12.42 10.83
CA VAL A 211 8.06 11.51 10.96
C VAL A 211 7.82 11.12 12.42
N GLY A 212 8.82 11.33 13.29
CA GLY A 212 8.72 11.05 14.74
C GLY A 212 8.90 9.57 15.10
N ILE A 213 9.48 8.77 14.19
CA ILE A 213 9.76 7.35 14.43
C ILE A 213 11.22 7.22 14.89
N SER A 214 11.43 6.70 16.10
CA SER A 214 12.78 6.53 16.61
C SER A 214 13.61 5.58 15.75
N LYS A 215 14.82 5.98 15.39
CA LYS A 215 15.76 5.15 14.64
C LYS A 215 16.37 4.03 15.51
N ASP A 216 16.46 4.24 16.84
CA ASP A 216 17.14 3.35 17.78
C ASP A 216 16.15 2.46 18.55
N PHE A 217 14.90 2.92 18.73
CA PHE A 217 13.87 2.23 19.53
C PHE A 217 12.63 1.93 18.67
N ASN A 218 12.78 0.96 17.77
CA ASN A 218 11.72 0.47 16.91
C ASN A 218 11.78 -1.06 16.80
N VAL A 219 10.74 -1.65 16.22
CA VAL A 219 10.62 -3.12 16.13
C VAL A 219 11.72 -3.79 15.31
N PHE A 220 12.36 -3.09 14.35
CA PHE A 220 13.46 -3.67 13.56
C PHE A 220 14.76 -3.70 14.36
N GLU A 221 15.04 -2.65 15.15
CA GLU A 221 16.15 -2.68 16.06
C GLU A 221 15.93 -3.72 17.17
N LEU A 222 14.67 -3.89 17.63
CA LEU A 222 14.30 -4.96 18.56
C LEU A 222 14.55 -6.35 17.92
N GLN A 223 14.05 -6.58 16.71
CA GLN A 223 14.27 -7.80 15.93
C GLN A 223 15.75 -8.14 15.80
N LYS A 224 16.58 -7.14 15.46
CA LYS A 224 18.01 -7.29 15.30
C LYS A 224 18.70 -7.63 16.63
N ALA A 225 18.34 -6.95 17.70
CA ALA A 225 18.87 -7.22 19.04
C ALA A 225 18.48 -8.62 19.53
N ILE A 226 17.23 -9.04 19.34
CA ILE A 226 16.76 -10.41 19.65
C ILE A 226 17.53 -11.43 18.80
N GLY A 227 17.66 -11.21 17.50
CA GLY A 227 18.40 -12.09 16.59
C GLY A 227 19.87 -12.26 16.99
N ALA A 228 20.49 -11.22 17.53
CA ALA A 228 21.84 -11.25 18.09
C ALA A 228 21.91 -11.83 19.51
N ARG A 229 20.79 -12.14 20.17
CA ARG A 229 20.66 -12.47 21.59
C ARG A 229 21.24 -11.41 22.53
N ASP A 230 21.21 -10.15 22.12
CA ASP A 230 21.59 -9.02 22.96
C ASP A 230 20.46 -8.69 23.95
N MET A 231 20.54 -9.32 25.13
CA MET A 231 19.53 -9.21 26.18
C MET A 231 19.37 -7.76 26.66
N TYR A 232 20.50 -7.04 26.86
CA TYR A 232 20.46 -5.67 27.35
C TYR A 232 19.80 -4.73 26.35
N LYS A 233 20.25 -4.78 25.08
CA LYS A 233 19.69 -3.93 24.01
C LYS A 233 18.22 -4.26 23.78
N SER A 234 17.84 -5.54 23.74
CA SER A 234 16.45 -5.96 23.56
C SER A 234 15.53 -5.45 24.68
N ALA A 235 15.95 -5.58 25.93
CA ALA A 235 15.20 -5.07 27.09
C ALA A 235 15.07 -3.54 27.06
N LEU A 236 16.15 -2.83 26.69
CA LEU A 236 16.14 -1.38 26.57
C LEU A 236 15.17 -0.90 25.49
N ILE A 237 15.20 -1.52 24.31
CA ILE A 237 14.30 -1.18 23.21
C ILE A 237 12.84 -1.48 23.59
N ALA A 238 12.55 -2.66 24.13
CA ALA A 238 11.21 -3.03 24.57
C ALA A 238 10.64 -2.05 25.61
N LYS A 239 11.49 -1.60 26.58
CA LYS A 239 11.12 -0.59 27.55
C LYS A 239 10.74 0.75 26.89
N HIS A 240 11.56 1.22 25.94
CA HIS A 240 11.30 2.49 25.25
C HIS A 240 10.06 2.42 24.35
N MET A 241 9.87 1.32 23.60
CA MET A 241 8.70 1.11 22.75
C MET A 241 7.42 1.07 23.61
N GLY A 242 7.41 0.29 24.68
CA GLY A 242 6.24 0.22 25.58
C GLY A 242 5.89 1.53 26.27
N ALA A 243 6.87 2.45 26.45
CA ALA A 243 6.62 3.79 27.01
C ALA A 243 6.03 4.79 25.99
N MET A 244 5.94 4.44 24.70
CA MET A 244 5.35 5.33 23.67
C MET A 244 3.85 5.45 23.86
N PRO A 245 3.26 6.67 23.73
CA PRO A 245 1.81 6.85 23.83
C PRO A 245 1.08 5.99 22.80
N LYS A 246 0.05 5.25 23.26
CA LYS A 246 -0.79 4.38 22.41
C LYS A 246 -0.01 3.27 21.68
N HIS A 247 1.12 2.83 22.23
CA HIS A 247 1.84 1.69 21.68
C HIS A 247 0.95 0.44 21.70
N SER A 248 0.99 -0.34 20.62
CA SER A 248 0.32 -1.64 20.52
C SER A 248 1.34 -2.72 20.17
N ILE A 249 1.27 -3.84 20.87
CA ILE A 249 2.17 -4.99 20.66
C ILE A 249 1.84 -5.77 19.37
N ILE A 250 0.63 -5.61 18.80
CA ILE A 250 0.15 -6.40 17.65
C ILE A 250 1.06 -6.27 16.42
N PRO A 251 1.44 -5.05 15.98
CA PRO A 251 2.38 -4.89 14.86
C PRO A 251 3.75 -5.50 15.15
N ASP A 252 4.23 -5.41 16.39
CA ASP A 252 5.53 -5.95 16.78
C ASP A 252 5.56 -7.48 16.67
N ILE A 253 4.50 -8.14 17.13
CA ILE A 253 4.32 -9.59 17.00
C ILE A 253 4.36 -10.01 15.53
N ALA A 254 3.67 -9.28 14.64
CA ALA A 254 3.64 -9.58 13.22
C ALA A 254 5.04 -9.50 12.57
N VAL A 255 5.83 -8.47 12.92
CA VAL A 255 7.21 -8.29 12.42
C VAL A 255 8.11 -9.39 12.95
N LEU A 256 8.08 -9.70 14.25
CA LEU A 256 8.88 -10.76 14.85
C LEU A 256 8.51 -12.14 14.30
N TYR A 257 7.24 -12.43 14.10
CA TYR A 257 6.77 -13.65 13.46
C TYR A 257 7.34 -13.80 12.04
N GLY A 258 7.25 -12.74 11.24
CA GLY A 258 7.82 -12.71 9.89
C GLY A 258 9.35 -12.93 9.90
N PHE A 259 10.05 -12.36 10.88
CA PHE A 259 11.49 -12.54 11.05
C PHE A 259 11.86 -13.99 11.36
N PHE A 260 11.28 -14.59 12.40
CA PHE A 260 11.62 -15.96 12.80
C PHE A 260 11.18 -17.01 11.78
N THR A 261 10.10 -16.78 11.05
CA THR A 261 9.72 -17.61 9.90
C THR A 261 10.81 -17.59 8.82
N LYS A 262 11.36 -16.42 8.51
CA LYS A 262 12.47 -16.28 7.54
C LYS A 262 13.76 -16.90 8.07
N VAL A 263 14.05 -16.81 9.37
CA VAL A 263 15.19 -17.52 10.01
C VAL A 263 15.04 -19.03 9.84
N MET A 264 13.84 -19.58 9.99
CA MET A 264 13.60 -21.02 9.74
C MET A 264 13.87 -21.40 8.28
N ILE A 265 13.40 -20.58 7.32
CA ILE A 265 13.68 -20.79 5.90
C ILE A 265 15.20 -20.75 5.64
N LEU A 266 15.91 -19.76 6.18
CA LEU A 266 17.36 -19.63 6.07
C LEU A 266 18.05 -20.89 6.61
N ASN A 267 17.66 -21.39 7.78
CA ASN A 267 18.23 -22.59 8.40
C ASN A 267 17.98 -23.87 7.58
N SER A 268 16.94 -23.89 6.74
CA SER A 268 16.69 -25.01 5.80
C SER A 268 17.51 -24.92 4.52
N MET A 269 18.09 -23.74 4.19
CA MET A 269 18.85 -23.47 2.96
C MET A 269 20.36 -23.45 3.20
N ARG A 270 20.90 -24.50 3.83
CA ARG A 270 22.35 -24.58 4.10
C ARG A 270 23.19 -24.54 2.82
N GLY A 271 24.17 -23.65 2.79
CA GLY A 271 25.12 -23.53 1.66
C GLY A 271 24.62 -22.61 0.53
N ALA A 272 23.44 -22.02 0.62
CA ALA A 272 22.96 -21.05 -0.37
C ALA A 272 23.75 -19.73 -0.32
N SER A 273 23.95 -19.11 -1.48
CA SER A 273 24.56 -17.79 -1.60
C SER A 273 23.68 -16.69 -1.02
N ASN A 274 24.28 -15.52 -0.69
CA ASN A 274 23.51 -14.37 -0.18
C ASN A 274 22.42 -13.90 -1.16
N SER A 275 22.64 -14.02 -2.48
CA SER A 275 21.66 -13.67 -3.50
C SER A 275 20.46 -14.62 -3.50
N GLU A 276 20.71 -15.93 -3.39
CA GLU A 276 19.66 -16.96 -3.30
C GLU A 276 18.85 -16.79 -2.00
N LEU A 277 19.53 -16.53 -0.88
CA LEU A 277 18.90 -16.26 0.41
C LEU A 277 18.00 -15.00 0.32
N ALA A 278 18.51 -13.89 -0.23
CA ALA A 278 17.75 -12.65 -0.38
C ALA A 278 16.48 -12.88 -1.21
N SER A 279 16.58 -13.65 -2.29
CA SER A 279 15.45 -14.00 -3.14
C SER A 279 14.43 -14.88 -2.43
N ALA A 280 14.88 -15.94 -1.74
CA ALA A 280 14.02 -16.88 -1.02
C ALA A 280 13.30 -16.23 0.16
N LEU A 281 14.01 -15.40 0.94
CA LEU A 281 13.47 -14.66 2.08
C LEU A 281 12.65 -13.44 1.67
N LYS A 282 12.72 -13.03 0.39
CA LYS A 282 12.09 -11.81 -0.13
C LYS A 282 12.50 -10.56 0.66
N VAL A 283 13.79 -10.42 0.94
CA VAL A 283 14.36 -9.29 1.67
C VAL A 283 15.48 -8.64 0.86
N SER A 284 15.79 -7.36 1.19
CA SER A 284 16.97 -6.71 0.61
C SER A 284 18.24 -7.46 0.99
N PRO A 285 19.22 -7.63 0.07
CA PRO A 285 20.52 -8.22 0.38
C PRO A 285 21.24 -7.56 1.57
N PHE A 286 20.93 -6.29 1.84
CA PHE A 286 21.46 -5.54 2.97
C PHE A 286 21.18 -6.20 4.33
N PHE A 287 20.01 -6.84 4.50
CA PHE A 287 19.60 -7.45 5.77
C PHE A 287 20.03 -8.92 5.94
N ILE A 288 20.60 -9.54 4.91
CA ILE A 288 20.95 -10.98 4.97
C ILE A 288 21.89 -11.30 6.14
N ALA A 289 22.83 -10.40 6.46
CA ALA A 289 23.76 -10.58 7.58
C ALA A 289 23.02 -10.72 8.93
N ASP A 290 21.96 -9.97 9.15
CA ASP A 290 21.15 -10.01 10.38
C ASP A 290 20.40 -11.35 10.49
N TYR A 291 19.84 -11.84 9.38
CA TYR A 291 19.20 -13.17 9.33
C TYR A 291 20.19 -14.31 9.53
N GLN A 292 21.39 -14.21 8.95
CA GLN A 292 22.45 -15.20 9.16
C GLN A 292 22.93 -15.24 10.61
N LEU A 293 23.06 -14.08 11.26
CA LEU A 293 23.40 -14.00 12.68
C LEU A 293 22.32 -14.66 13.53
N ALA A 294 21.06 -14.36 13.29
CA ALA A 294 19.94 -14.98 13.98
C ALA A 294 19.88 -16.50 13.74
N GLY A 295 20.12 -16.95 12.52
CA GLY A 295 20.15 -18.38 12.17
C GLY A 295 21.26 -19.17 12.84
N ARG A 296 22.37 -18.50 13.23
CA ARG A 296 23.42 -19.11 14.06
C ARG A 296 23.00 -19.19 15.54
N ASN A 297 22.27 -18.22 16.02
CA ASN A 297 21.84 -18.07 17.41
C ASN A 297 20.59 -18.86 17.77
N TYR A 298 19.73 -19.13 16.79
CA TYR A 298 18.47 -19.85 16.98
C TYR A 298 18.39 -21.08 16.07
N SER A 299 18.35 -22.25 16.67
CA SER A 299 18.09 -23.51 15.97
C SER A 299 16.66 -23.57 15.46
N MET A 300 16.35 -24.52 14.57
CA MET A 300 14.99 -24.74 14.05
C MET A 300 13.98 -24.98 15.18
N SER A 301 14.36 -25.75 16.21
CA SER A 301 13.50 -26.01 17.37
C SER A 301 13.24 -24.75 18.19
N GLN A 302 14.27 -23.94 18.41
CA GLN A 302 14.11 -22.66 19.12
C GLN A 302 13.27 -21.66 18.36
N CYS A 303 13.43 -21.57 17.03
CA CYS A 303 12.52 -20.76 16.21
C CYS A 303 11.06 -21.21 16.34
N ALA A 304 10.79 -22.51 16.37
CA ALA A 304 9.44 -23.03 16.59
C ALA A 304 8.88 -22.68 17.97
N GLN A 305 9.72 -22.70 19.01
CA GLN A 305 9.34 -22.24 20.36
C GLN A 305 9.01 -20.75 20.36
N VAL A 306 9.85 -19.93 19.72
CA VAL A 306 9.57 -18.48 19.57
C VAL A 306 8.25 -18.22 18.86
N ILE A 307 7.95 -18.95 17.78
CA ILE A 307 6.65 -18.83 17.09
C ILE A 307 5.49 -19.18 18.01
N SER A 308 5.65 -20.20 18.87
CA SER A 308 4.64 -20.56 19.88
C SER A 308 4.43 -19.44 20.90
N ILE A 309 5.51 -18.80 21.37
CA ILE A 309 5.43 -17.64 22.27
C ILE A 309 4.69 -16.48 21.56
N LEU A 310 5.08 -16.13 20.34
CA LEU A 310 4.44 -15.05 19.60
C LEU A 310 2.94 -15.29 19.41
N ARG A 311 2.51 -16.53 19.16
CA ARG A 311 1.10 -16.89 19.07
C ARG A 311 0.38 -16.71 20.41
N GLU A 312 1.00 -17.06 21.53
CA GLU A 312 0.45 -16.86 22.88
C GLU A 312 0.20 -15.38 23.15
N TYR A 313 1.19 -14.53 22.85
CA TYR A 313 1.07 -13.08 23.05
C TYR A 313 0.14 -12.39 22.04
N ASP A 314 -0.01 -12.93 20.85
CA ASP A 314 -1.05 -12.49 19.90
C ASP A 314 -2.47 -12.76 20.45
N ALA A 315 -2.68 -13.89 21.10
CA ALA A 315 -3.94 -14.17 21.78
C ALA A 315 -4.17 -13.23 22.98
N TYR A 316 -3.17 -12.99 23.81
CA TYR A 316 -3.24 -12.06 24.94
C TYR A 316 -3.55 -10.63 24.50
N SER A 317 -2.92 -10.13 23.43
CA SER A 317 -3.18 -8.79 22.89
C SER A 317 -4.62 -8.60 22.39
N LYS A 318 -5.33 -9.68 22.14
CA LYS A 318 -6.74 -9.72 21.73
C LYS A 318 -7.70 -10.02 22.88
N GLY A 319 -7.20 -10.09 24.13
CA GLY A 319 -7.99 -10.35 25.31
C GLY A 319 -8.35 -11.83 25.54
N ILE A 320 -7.72 -12.77 24.81
CA ILE A 320 -7.97 -14.21 24.97
C ILE A 320 -7.01 -14.74 26.04
N ASP A 321 -7.55 -15.20 27.18
CA ASP A 321 -6.80 -15.70 28.34
C ASP A 321 -5.72 -14.73 28.84
N ALA A 322 -5.92 -13.43 28.61
CA ALA A 322 -4.94 -12.39 28.84
C ALA A 322 -4.72 -12.14 30.33
N PRO A 323 -3.45 -12.01 30.79
CA PRO A 323 -3.17 -11.50 32.12
C PRO A 323 -3.64 -10.03 32.23
N ALA A 324 -3.90 -9.58 33.46
CA ALA A 324 -4.33 -8.18 33.72
C ALA A 324 -3.12 -7.22 33.70
N ILE A 325 -2.41 -7.17 32.57
CA ILE A 325 -1.23 -6.30 32.33
C ILE A 325 -1.40 -5.55 31.01
N ASP A 326 -0.72 -4.43 30.86
CA ASP A 326 -0.79 -3.61 29.67
C ASP A 326 0.11 -4.11 28.52
N ASP A 327 -0.03 -3.55 27.34
CA ASP A 327 0.76 -3.89 26.13
C ASP A 327 2.27 -3.69 26.37
N ALA A 328 2.67 -2.73 27.20
CA ALA A 328 4.07 -2.47 27.52
C ALA A 328 4.70 -3.60 28.33
N ASP A 329 3.96 -4.12 29.29
CA ASP A 329 4.41 -5.26 30.11
C ASP A 329 4.34 -6.57 29.32
N LEU A 330 3.29 -6.75 28.49
CA LEU A 330 3.23 -7.88 27.54
C LEU A 330 4.43 -7.90 26.59
N LEU A 331 4.84 -6.76 26.04
CA LEU A 331 6.01 -6.65 25.17
C LEU A 331 7.30 -7.06 25.90
N ARG A 332 7.51 -6.54 27.11
CA ARG A 332 8.72 -6.86 27.90
C ARG A 332 8.80 -8.35 28.25
N GLU A 333 7.69 -8.92 28.72
CA GLU A 333 7.62 -10.34 29.08
C GLU A 333 7.85 -11.23 27.85
N MET A 334 7.19 -10.94 26.74
CA MET A 334 7.37 -11.64 25.47
C MET A 334 8.83 -11.65 25.03
N VAL A 335 9.49 -10.48 25.02
CA VAL A 335 10.91 -10.36 24.63
C VAL A 335 11.80 -11.20 25.53
N MET A 336 11.58 -11.18 26.84
CA MET A 336 12.35 -12.00 27.78
C MET A 336 12.14 -13.49 27.57
N LYS A 337 10.92 -13.95 27.32
CA LYS A 337 10.62 -15.36 26.99
C LYS A 337 11.31 -15.81 25.69
N ILE A 338 11.33 -14.95 24.67
CA ILE A 338 12.01 -15.24 23.38
C ILE A 338 13.52 -15.40 23.60
N LEU A 339 14.14 -14.53 24.39
CA LEU A 339 15.57 -14.58 24.66
C LEU A 339 15.98 -15.78 25.53
N ALA A 340 15.05 -16.32 26.33
CA ALA A 340 15.24 -17.50 27.14
C ALA A 340 15.15 -18.83 26.37
N CYS A 341 14.61 -18.83 25.14
CA CYS A 341 14.64 -20.00 24.24
C CYS A 341 16.07 -20.29 23.81
#